data_80e88be801ec201eb503bf105debf992
#
_entry.id   80e88be801ec201eb503bf105debf992
#
_cell.length_a   1.000
_cell.length_b   1.000
_cell.length_c   1.000
_cell.angle_alpha   90.00
_cell.angle_beta   90.00
_cell.angle_gamma   90.00
#
_symmetry.space_group_name_H-M   'P 1'
#
loop_
_entity.id
_entity.type
_entity.pdbx_description
1 polymer ?
#
loop_
_entity_poly.entity_id
_entity_poly.type
_entity_poly.pdbx_seq_one_letter_code
_entity_poly.pdbx_strand_id
1 'polypeptide(L)'
;LQTRGLVERVEAAREAERQAMEAPSFSEQQVRAAAQALAEVQTDLAVQQARLRSDIYALLTPEQQQRLQEMQAEREARQKERRERMQQRRQGQTSP
;
A
#
# COMPACT_ATOMS: atom_id res chain seq x y z
N LEU A 1 14.60 2.25 11.59
CA LEU A 1 15.04 3.62 11.35
C LEU A 1 14.86 4.03 9.89
N GLN A 2 15.29 3.18 8.94
CA GLN A 2 15.11 3.47 7.51
C GLN A 2 13.65 3.49 7.09
N THR A 3 12.85 2.58 7.63
CA THR A 3 11.41 2.50 7.34
C THR A 3 10.68 3.76 7.80
N ARG A 4 11.04 4.29 8.96
CA ARG A 4 10.42 5.50 9.49
C ARG A 4 10.71 6.71 8.60
N GLY A 5 11.96 6.83 8.14
CA GLY A 5 12.32 7.91 7.22
C GLY A 5 11.57 7.84 5.90
N LEU A 6 11.36 6.62 5.38
CA LEU A 6 10.60 6.41 4.16
C LEU A 6 9.12 6.74 4.33
N VAL A 7 8.54 6.41 5.48
CA VAL A 7 7.15 6.77 5.77
C VAL A 7 6.97 8.29 5.80
N GLU A 8 7.90 9.00 6.43
CA GLU A 8 7.88 10.47 6.45
C GLU A 8 8.00 11.05 5.04
N ARG A 9 8.84 10.46 4.19
CA ARG A 9 8.99 10.88 2.80
C ARG A 9 7.72 10.63 1.99
N VAL A 10 7.02 9.52 2.23
CA VAL A 10 5.74 9.24 1.59
C VAL A 10 4.70 10.30 1.98
N GLU A 11 4.63 10.64 3.25
CA GLU A 11 3.70 11.67 3.73
C GLU A 11 3.99 13.03 3.09
N ALA A 12 5.27 13.41 3.01
CA ALA A 12 5.67 14.65 2.38
C ALA A 12 5.34 14.65 0.88
N ALA A 13 5.56 13.52 0.21
CA ALA A 13 5.26 13.40 -1.22
C ALA A 13 3.74 13.44 -1.49
N ARG A 14 2.93 12.84 -0.61
CA ARG A 14 1.47 12.92 -0.71
C ARG A 14 0.96 14.35 -0.55
N GLU A 15 1.55 15.09 0.37
CA GLU A 15 1.20 16.49 0.57
C GLU A 15 1.58 17.32 -0.65
N ALA A 16 2.75 17.08 -1.24
CA ALA A 16 3.17 17.77 -2.44
C ALA A 16 2.23 17.47 -3.62
N GLU A 17 1.80 16.22 -3.76
CA GLU A 17 0.83 15.85 -4.79
C GLU A 17 -0.51 16.56 -4.58
N ARG A 18 -0.99 16.59 -3.35
CA ARG A 18 -2.24 17.28 -3.00
C ARG A 18 -2.15 18.75 -3.37
N GLN A 19 -1.04 19.41 -3.01
CA GLN A 19 -0.84 20.82 -3.33
C GLN A 19 -0.82 21.06 -4.83
N ALA A 20 -0.18 20.19 -5.60
CA ALA A 20 -0.13 20.31 -7.06
C ALA A 20 -1.52 20.13 -7.67
N MET A 21 -2.32 19.21 -7.13
CA MET A 21 -3.68 18.96 -7.63
C MET A 21 -4.65 20.10 -7.28
N GLU A 22 -4.45 20.74 -6.12
CA GLU A 22 -5.32 21.80 -5.62
C GLU A 22 -4.84 23.20 -6.01
N ALA A 23 -3.74 23.32 -6.73
CA ALA A 23 -3.22 24.62 -7.15
C ALA A 23 -4.26 25.39 -7.97
N PRO A 24 -4.41 26.71 -7.73
CA PRO A 24 -5.40 27.51 -8.48
C PRO A 24 -5.20 27.49 -9.98
N SER A 25 -3.94 27.32 -10.43
CA SER A 25 -3.61 27.25 -11.84
C SER A 25 -3.13 25.83 -12.15
N PHE A 26 -3.83 25.13 -13.04
CA PHE A 26 -3.48 23.77 -13.43
C PHE A 26 -2.14 23.74 -14.17
N SER A 27 -1.26 22.84 -13.76
CA SER A 27 0.00 22.53 -14.43
C SER A 27 0.14 21.02 -14.55
N GLU A 28 -0.01 20.49 -15.74
CA GLU A 28 0.16 19.06 -15.98
C GLU A 28 1.56 18.59 -15.55
N GLN A 29 2.58 19.42 -15.85
CA GLN A 29 3.95 19.09 -15.50
C GLN A 29 4.14 18.94 -13.99
N GLN A 30 3.59 19.87 -13.20
CA GLN A 30 3.71 19.83 -11.76
C GLN A 30 2.96 18.65 -11.15
N VAL A 31 1.74 18.37 -11.64
CA VAL A 31 0.96 17.23 -11.16
C VAL A 31 1.68 15.92 -11.50
N ARG A 32 2.17 15.79 -12.72
CA ARG A 32 2.88 14.59 -13.15
C ARG A 32 4.15 14.36 -12.34
N ALA A 33 4.94 15.43 -12.12
CA ALA A 33 6.18 15.34 -11.34
C ALA A 33 5.90 14.92 -9.89
N ALA A 34 4.88 15.50 -9.27
CA ALA A 34 4.52 15.17 -7.88
C ALA A 34 4.02 13.73 -7.76
N ALA A 35 3.20 13.29 -8.70
CA ALA A 35 2.67 11.93 -8.72
C ALA A 35 3.79 10.90 -8.94
N GLN A 36 4.74 11.19 -9.82
CA GLN A 36 5.88 10.30 -10.06
C GLN A 36 6.80 10.23 -8.84
N ALA A 37 7.02 11.35 -8.17
CA ALA A 37 7.83 11.39 -6.95
C ALA A 37 7.19 10.56 -5.84
N LEU A 38 5.88 10.66 -5.69
CA LEU A 38 5.14 9.83 -4.71
C LEU A 38 5.26 8.35 -5.04
N ALA A 39 5.05 7.98 -6.30
CA ALA A 39 5.14 6.58 -6.73
C ALA A 39 6.53 6.00 -6.47
N GLU A 40 7.58 6.79 -6.70
CA GLU A 40 8.95 6.36 -6.45
C GLU A 40 9.21 6.08 -4.97
N VAL A 41 8.78 6.98 -4.09
CA VAL A 41 8.96 6.79 -2.65
C VAL A 41 8.12 5.61 -2.14
N GLN A 42 6.90 5.44 -2.65
CA GLN A 42 6.06 4.28 -2.31
C GLN A 42 6.71 2.97 -2.74
N THR A 43 7.36 2.97 -3.89
CA THR A 43 8.11 1.80 -4.38
C THR A 43 9.28 1.47 -3.44
N ASP A 44 10.04 2.50 -3.05
CA ASP A 44 11.15 2.32 -2.12
C ASP A 44 10.66 1.75 -0.78
N LEU A 45 9.55 2.25 -0.28
CA LEU A 45 8.96 1.75 0.97
C LEU A 45 8.53 0.28 0.81
N ALA A 46 7.89 -0.07 -0.30
CA ALA A 46 7.45 -1.44 -0.56
C ALA A 46 8.64 -2.40 -0.60
N VAL A 47 9.74 -1.99 -1.27
CA VAL A 47 10.97 -2.80 -1.33
C VAL A 47 11.55 -2.98 0.07
N GLN A 48 11.61 -1.91 0.85
CA GLN A 48 12.14 -1.96 2.21
C GLN A 48 11.32 -2.89 3.10
N GLN A 49 10.00 -2.80 3.02
CA GLN A 49 9.09 -3.65 3.79
C GLN A 49 9.23 -5.12 3.40
N ALA A 50 9.34 -5.40 2.10
CA ALA A 50 9.53 -6.76 1.60
C ALA A 50 10.86 -7.36 2.06
N ARG A 51 11.91 -6.54 2.04
CA ARG A 51 13.24 -6.96 2.50
C ARG A 51 13.22 -7.28 4.00
N LEU A 52 12.59 -6.41 4.80
CA LEU A 52 12.48 -6.62 6.24
C LEU A 52 11.68 -7.89 6.54
N ARG A 53 10.58 -8.11 5.82
CA ARG A 53 9.77 -9.33 5.97
C ARG A 53 10.58 -10.58 5.63
N SER A 54 11.37 -10.52 4.56
CA SER A 54 12.25 -11.62 4.17
C SER A 54 13.31 -11.91 5.23
N ASP A 55 13.92 -10.88 5.79
CA ASP A 55 14.93 -11.03 6.84
C ASP A 55 14.32 -11.64 8.11
N ILE A 56 13.15 -11.19 8.50
CA ILE A 56 12.43 -11.74 9.66
C ILE A 56 12.07 -13.22 9.40
N TYR A 57 11.56 -13.53 8.23
CA TYR A 57 11.18 -14.90 7.86
C TYR A 57 12.38 -15.85 7.95
N ALA A 58 13.56 -15.40 7.53
CA ALA A 58 14.78 -16.20 7.58
C ALA A 58 15.21 -16.52 9.01
N LEU A 59 14.81 -15.71 10.00
CA LEU A 59 15.12 -15.93 11.41
C LEU A 59 14.15 -16.88 12.09
N LEU A 60 13.01 -17.18 11.47
CA LEU A 60 11.99 -18.04 12.04
C LEU A 60 12.35 -19.52 11.87
N THR A 61 11.90 -20.35 12.80
CA THR A 61 11.97 -21.81 12.66
C THR A 61 11.03 -22.26 11.55
N PRO A 62 11.23 -23.47 10.95
CA PRO A 62 10.31 -23.98 9.94
C PRO A 62 8.85 -24.02 10.42
N GLU A 63 8.62 -24.35 11.69
CA GLU A 63 7.28 -24.38 12.25
C GLU A 63 6.67 -22.98 12.32
N GLN A 64 7.46 -21.98 12.74
CA GLN A 64 7.01 -20.60 12.77
C GLN A 64 6.76 -20.06 11.37
N GLN A 65 7.58 -20.43 10.40
CA GLN A 65 7.40 -20.05 9.02
C GLN A 65 6.07 -20.58 8.47
N GLN A 66 5.77 -21.85 8.75
CA GLN A 66 4.52 -22.47 8.33
C GLN A 66 3.31 -21.78 8.97
N ARG A 67 3.41 -21.47 10.26
CA ARG A 67 2.35 -20.77 10.98
C ARG A 67 2.09 -19.39 10.41
N LEU A 68 3.16 -18.68 10.03
CA LEU A 68 3.04 -17.37 9.40
C LEU A 68 2.36 -17.46 8.05
N GLN A 69 2.70 -18.47 7.24
CA GLN A 69 2.06 -18.70 5.95
C GLN A 69 0.57 -18.99 6.10
N GLU A 70 0.20 -19.78 7.11
CA GLU A 70 -1.20 -20.09 7.40
C GLU A 70 -1.98 -18.82 7.78
N MET A 71 -1.38 -17.97 8.61
CA MET A 71 -1.99 -16.71 9.03
C MET A 71 -2.19 -15.77 7.84
N GLN A 72 -1.22 -15.73 6.92
CA GLN A 72 -1.32 -14.92 5.71
C GLN A 72 -2.42 -15.42 4.80
N ALA A 73 -2.53 -16.74 4.64
CA ALA A 73 -3.58 -17.36 3.82
C ALA A 73 -4.97 -17.06 4.39
N GLU A 74 -5.13 -17.14 5.71
CA GLU A 74 -6.39 -16.79 6.38
C GLU A 74 -6.75 -15.32 6.19
N ARG A 75 -5.76 -14.44 6.28
CA ARG A 75 -5.96 -13.01 6.08
C ARG A 75 -6.40 -12.70 4.66
N GLU A 76 -5.77 -13.33 3.69
CA GLU A 76 -6.14 -13.18 2.27
C GLU A 76 -7.56 -13.70 2.01
N ALA A 77 -7.91 -14.85 2.59
CA ALA A 77 -9.24 -15.41 2.46
C ALA A 77 -10.30 -14.46 3.03
N ARG A 78 -10.03 -13.84 4.18
CA ARG A 78 -10.96 -12.89 4.79
C ARG A 78 -11.11 -11.61 3.95
N GLN A 79 -10.00 -11.13 3.37
CA GLN A 79 -10.05 -9.97 2.48
C GLN A 79 -10.85 -10.26 1.22
N LYS A 80 -10.68 -11.46 0.66
CA LYS A 80 -11.42 -11.89 -0.52
C LYS A 80 -12.92 -11.95 -0.23
N GLU A 81 -13.30 -12.54 0.89
CA GLU A 81 -14.70 -12.58 1.32
C GLU A 81 -15.29 -11.19 1.47
N ARG A 82 -14.52 -10.27 2.06
CA ARG A 82 -14.95 -8.89 2.24
C ARG A 82 -15.22 -8.21 0.91
N ARG A 83 -14.33 -8.41 -0.06
CA ARG A 83 -14.49 -7.85 -1.40
C ARG A 83 -15.71 -8.41 -2.09
N GLU A 84 -15.93 -9.71 -1.99
CA GLU A 84 -17.09 -10.37 -2.58
C GLU A 84 -18.39 -9.87 -1.96
N ARG A 85 -18.43 -9.69 -0.63
CA ARG A 85 -19.59 -9.14 0.05
C ARG A 85 -19.88 -7.71 -0.39
N MET A 86 -18.83 -6.90 -0.54
CA MET A 86 -18.98 -5.52 -1.01
C MET A 86 -19.51 -5.47 -2.44
N GLN A 87 -19.03 -6.35 -3.31
CA GLN A 87 -19.50 -6.45 -4.69
C GLN A 87 -20.96 -6.89 -4.74
N GLN A 88 -21.34 -7.86 -3.91
CA GLN A 88 -22.73 -8.31 -3.81
C GLN A 88 -23.65 -7.20 -3.32
N ARG A 89 -23.20 -6.42 -2.34
CA ARG A 89 -23.97 -5.26 -1.86
C ARG A 89 -24.16 -4.21 -2.95
N ARG A 90 -23.11 -3.93 -3.73
CA ARG A 90 -23.20 -2.98 -4.85
C ARG A 90 -24.19 -3.46 -5.90
N GLN A 91 -24.15 -4.75 -6.25
CA GLN A 91 -25.07 -5.33 -7.21
C GLN A 91 -26.51 -5.31 -6.68
N GLY A 92 -26.70 -5.57 -5.38
CA GLY A 92 -28.00 -5.48 -4.74
C GLY A 92 -28.57 -4.07 -4.69
N GLN A 93 -27.71 -3.06 -4.59
CA GLN A 93 -28.14 -1.66 -4.58
C GLN A 93 -28.48 -1.13 -5.97
N THR A 94 -27.93 -1.73 -7.02
CA THR A 94 -28.19 -1.30 -8.39
C THR A 94 -29.37 -2.02 -9.03
N SER A 95 -29.95 -3.01 -8.37
CA SER A 95 -31.17 -3.69 -8.83
C SER A 95 -32.39 -2.84 -8.50
N PRO A 96 -33.28 -2.60 -9.48
CA PRO A 96 -34.53 -1.88 -9.22
C PRO A 96 -35.46 -2.65 -8.31
#